data_981b63dc70651c44e49a4c22cfe1c983
#
_entry.id   981b63dc70651c44e49a4c22cfe1c983
#
_cell.length_a   1.000
_cell.length_b   1.000
_cell.length_c   1.000
_cell.angle_alpha   90.00
_cell.angle_beta   90.00
_cell.angle_gamma   90.00
#
_symmetry.space_group_name_H-M   'P 1'
#
loop_
_entity.id
_entity.type
_entity.pdbx_description
1 polymer ?
#
loop_
_entity_poly.entity_id
_entity_poly.type
_entity_poly.pdbx_seq_one_letter_code
_entity_poly.pdbx_strand_id
1 'polypeptide(L)'
;MLHCSFKRITALFLCLVLLVPAFASCATRGLSAYDIAVNNGFKGTEKEWLESLKGDSGADGKDGKNGEDGKDISLLDASFESLYAAAVEQGYKGTAEEYKRDVLGIDNNDDLVRTINASALSAVSVLSYFNYRVQGTSYTNTSKGGSAATGFIYKLDKEKGDAYVVTNYHAVYDSESKEKLSQEIYIRLYGLEQTDLQIDAEYIGGTATYDIAVLKITDCDLIKNGNVVAVQSRSSSSVKLGETVFTIGNAKSMGLAASVGTVSMDSMELEVDRADDNGKVVMRVMRTDTPLNHGNSGGALFDKNGKVLGVVVAKNIDAQVEGIGYVIPSDIAFRAADNIIYSSEMYGVSNIRKCLLGITVTYEQPHTVIDPETGAVHRKENVVVKEIVPLSAATGKIEVGDVIVSLSLNGETVMADRVHNIVDFMLGVFVGDTVTVTLIRDGKEMNVDITFTESSVSDIA
;
A
#
# COMPACT_ATOMS: atom_id res chain seq x y z
N MET A 1 41.74 -30.19 -47.57
CA MET A 1 43.11 -30.50 -47.27
C MET A 1 43.39 -30.16 -45.83
N LEU A 2 43.76 -31.24 -45.15
CA LEU A 2 44.66 -31.41 -44.04
C LEU A 2 44.23 -30.83 -42.68
N HIS A 3 43.80 -31.69 -41.83
CA HIS A 3 44.46 -32.59 -40.85
C HIS A 3 44.81 -31.85 -39.56
N CYS A 4 44.08 -32.19 -38.49
CA CYS A 4 44.44 -33.19 -37.45
C CYS A 4 45.43 -32.69 -36.41
N SER A 5 45.11 -32.65 -35.17
CA SER A 5 45.68 -33.56 -34.18
C SER A 5 45.15 -33.38 -32.77
N PHE A 6 44.61 -34.48 -32.26
CA PHE A 6 44.38 -34.79 -30.86
C PHE A 6 45.71 -34.83 -30.08
N LYS A 7 45.80 -34.26 -28.91
CA LYS A 7 46.64 -34.80 -27.85
C LYS A 7 45.93 -34.76 -26.49
N ARG A 8 45.59 -35.94 -26.01
CA ARG A 8 45.29 -36.27 -24.61
C ARG A 8 46.56 -36.08 -23.78
N ILE A 9 46.46 -35.48 -22.62
CA ILE A 9 47.42 -35.68 -21.53
C ILE A 9 46.62 -36.01 -20.27
N THR A 10 46.98 -37.17 -19.77
CA THR A 10 46.47 -37.91 -18.62
C THR A 10 46.83 -37.25 -17.31
N ALA A 11 45.91 -37.47 -16.36
CA ALA A 11 45.94 -37.33 -14.91
C ALA A 11 47.30 -37.37 -14.21
N LEU A 12 47.44 -36.54 -13.17
CA LEU A 12 48.18 -36.90 -11.97
C LEU A 12 47.42 -36.39 -10.75
N PHE A 13 46.87 -37.35 -9.99
CA PHE A 13 46.37 -37.16 -8.65
C PHE A 13 47.51 -36.78 -7.74
N LEU A 14 47.46 -35.59 -7.13
CA LEU A 14 48.29 -35.27 -5.99
C LEU A 14 47.40 -34.95 -4.81
N CYS A 15 47.27 -35.93 -3.90
CA CYS A 15 46.68 -35.72 -2.56
C CYS A 15 47.51 -34.70 -1.81
N LEU A 16 47.01 -33.49 -1.63
CA LEU A 16 47.52 -32.56 -0.64
C LEU A 16 46.58 -32.54 0.53
N VAL A 17 46.95 -33.28 1.57
CA VAL A 17 46.32 -33.23 2.92
C VAL A 17 46.69 -31.87 3.50
N LEU A 18 45.82 -30.89 3.40
CA LEU A 18 45.90 -29.67 4.19
C LEU A 18 45.15 -29.86 5.50
N LEU A 19 45.92 -29.94 6.56
CA LEU A 19 45.49 -29.78 7.96
C LEU A 19 44.70 -28.45 8.08
N VAL A 20 43.42 -28.58 8.24
CA VAL A 20 42.61 -27.46 8.70
C VAL A 20 42.70 -27.44 10.23
N PRO A 21 43.21 -26.36 10.85
CA PRO A 21 43.09 -26.23 12.30
C PRO A 21 41.59 -26.06 12.63
N ALA A 22 41.03 -26.97 13.40
CA ALA A 22 39.74 -26.82 14.02
C ALA A 22 39.79 -25.59 14.92
N PHE A 23 39.29 -24.45 14.43
CA PHE A 23 38.86 -23.39 15.30
C PHE A 23 37.59 -23.89 16.02
N ALA A 24 37.78 -24.37 17.24
CA ALA A 24 36.69 -24.53 18.19
C ALA A 24 36.11 -23.12 18.43
N SER A 25 35.06 -22.80 17.69
CA SER A 25 34.18 -21.69 18.04
C SER A 25 33.54 -22.07 19.38
N CYS A 26 34.08 -21.52 20.48
CA CYS A 26 33.32 -21.41 21.72
C CYS A 26 32.13 -20.55 21.44
N ALA A 27 31.04 -21.16 21.03
CA ALA A 27 29.71 -20.58 21.21
C ALA A 27 29.53 -20.45 22.74
N THR A 28 29.72 -19.25 23.27
CA THR A 28 29.27 -18.92 24.62
C THR A 28 27.75 -19.09 24.58
N ARG A 29 27.27 -20.24 25.00
CA ARG A 29 25.85 -20.40 25.35
C ARG A 29 25.56 -19.33 26.39
N GLY A 30 24.60 -18.44 26.10
CA GLY A 30 24.08 -17.55 27.12
C GLY A 30 23.66 -18.38 28.34
N LEU A 31 23.83 -17.80 29.52
CA LEU A 31 23.44 -18.46 30.77
C LEU A 31 21.96 -18.84 30.69
N SER A 32 21.62 -20.09 30.99
CA SER A 32 20.23 -20.51 31.11
C SER A 32 19.57 -19.83 32.31
N ALA A 33 18.26 -19.76 32.34
CA ALA A 33 17.53 -19.21 33.50
C ALA A 33 17.86 -19.95 34.79
N TYR A 34 18.17 -21.26 34.73
CA TYR A 34 18.65 -22.02 35.85
C TYR A 34 20.08 -21.61 36.27
N ASP A 35 21.00 -21.37 35.33
CA ASP A 35 22.36 -20.88 35.65
C ASP A 35 22.29 -19.51 36.34
N ILE A 36 21.37 -18.64 35.94
CA ILE A 36 21.12 -17.37 36.60
C ILE A 36 20.59 -17.55 38.02
N ALA A 37 19.67 -18.49 38.23
CA ALA A 37 19.14 -18.80 39.55
C ALA A 37 20.23 -19.36 40.50
N VAL A 38 21.11 -20.22 39.99
CA VAL A 38 22.26 -20.77 40.75
C VAL A 38 23.25 -19.65 41.10
N ASN A 39 23.54 -18.75 40.16
CA ASN A 39 24.40 -17.58 40.41
C ASN A 39 23.81 -16.62 41.44
N ASN A 40 22.49 -16.56 41.57
CA ASN A 40 21.77 -15.79 42.58
C ASN A 40 21.48 -16.55 43.87
N GLY A 41 22.13 -17.72 44.06
CA GLY A 41 22.14 -18.44 45.33
C GLY A 41 21.16 -19.61 45.45
N PHE A 42 20.50 -20.02 44.39
CA PHE A 42 19.69 -21.25 44.39
C PHE A 42 20.59 -22.48 44.58
N LYS A 43 20.23 -23.36 45.50
CA LYS A 43 20.97 -24.60 45.81
C LYS A 43 20.04 -25.78 45.55
N GLY A 44 20.18 -26.40 44.42
CA GLY A 44 19.39 -27.54 44.00
C GLY A 44 19.63 -27.89 42.54
N THR A 45 19.01 -28.95 42.06
CA THR A 45 19.04 -29.35 40.64
C THR A 45 18.08 -28.50 39.82
N GLU A 46 18.27 -28.45 38.51
CA GLU A 46 17.36 -27.76 37.58
C GLU A 46 15.91 -28.24 37.74
N LYS A 47 15.69 -29.53 38.02
CA LYS A 47 14.38 -30.10 38.27
C LYS A 47 13.75 -29.53 39.54
N GLU A 48 14.52 -29.41 40.62
CA GLU A 48 14.07 -28.83 41.90
C GLU A 48 13.79 -27.32 41.73
N TRP A 49 14.57 -26.63 40.92
CA TRP A 49 14.30 -25.25 40.58
C TRP A 49 12.98 -25.07 39.80
N LEU A 50 12.73 -25.91 38.78
CA LEU A 50 11.46 -25.94 38.06
C LEU A 50 10.26 -26.29 38.94
N GLU A 51 10.44 -27.18 39.91
CA GLU A 51 9.41 -27.53 40.90
C GLU A 51 9.15 -26.37 41.87
N SER A 52 10.18 -25.60 42.25
CA SER A 52 10.03 -24.46 43.14
C SER A 52 9.29 -23.28 42.50
N LEU A 53 9.21 -23.24 41.18
CA LEU A 53 8.42 -22.24 40.41
C LEU A 53 6.93 -22.61 40.33
N LYS A 54 6.54 -23.83 40.72
CA LYS A 54 5.13 -24.23 40.80
C LYS A 54 4.60 -23.71 42.15
N GLY A 55 3.69 -22.74 42.09
CA GLY A 55 2.95 -22.30 43.27
C GLY A 55 2.09 -23.44 43.86
N ASP A 56 1.82 -23.37 45.15
CA ASP A 56 0.90 -24.28 45.85
C ASP A 56 -0.49 -24.25 45.21
N SER A 57 -1.13 -25.41 45.07
CA SER A 57 -2.51 -25.50 44.60
C SER A 57 -3.41 -24.70 45.53
N GLY A 58 -4.10 -23.71 44.99
CA GLY A 58 -5.08 -22.89 45.70
C GLY A 58 -6.20 -23.77 46.30
N ALA A 59 -6.66 -23.41 47.50
CA ALA A 59 -7.78 -24.07 48.16
C ALA A 59 -9.06 -23.96 47.31
N ASP A 60 -9.87 -25.04 47.31
CA ASP A 60 -11.13 -25.08 46.56
C ASP A 60 -12.05 -23.89 46.88
N GLY A 61 -12.38 -23.11 45.84
CA GLY A 61 -13.28 -21.97 45.96
C GLY A 61 -14.71 -22.38 46.16
N LYS A 62 -15.41 -21.68 47.05
CA LYS A 62 -16.86 -21.84 47.26
C LYS A 62 -17.60 -21.36 46.02
N ASP A 63 -18.67 -22.08 45.63
CA ASP A 63 -19.53 -21.76 44.48
C ASP A 63 -19.94 -20.28 44.44
N GLY A 64 -19.49 -19.54 43.43
CA GLY A 64 -19.85 -18.18 43.17
C GLY A 64 -21.09 -18.10 42.25
N LYS A 65 -21.97 -17.12 42.52
CA LYS A 65 -23.15 -16.79 41.68
C LYS A 65 -22.68 -16.40 40.26
N ASN A 66 -23.51 -16.80 39.25
CA ASN A 66 -23.32 -16.44 37.85
C ASN A 66 -22.96 -14.96 37.66
N GLY A 67 -21.75 -14.69 37.18
CA GLY A 67 -21.32 -13.36 36.74
C GLY A 67 -21.62 -13.16 35.25
N GLU A 68 -21.88 -11.91 34.89
CA GLU A 68 -22.07 -11.44 33.52
C GLU A 68 -20.85 -11.81 32.63
N ASP A 69 -21.13 -12.06 31.33
CA ASP A 69 -20.17 -12.45 30.33
C ASP A 69 -18.93 -11.54 30.35
N GLY A 70 -17.83 -12.07 30.84
CA GLY A 70 -16.52 -11.41 30.84
C GLY A 70 -15.94 -11.41 29.44
N LYS A 71 -15.43 -10.26 29.01
CA LYS A 71 -14.58 -10.17 27.80
C LYS A 71 -13.45 -11.16 27.94
N ASP A 72 -13.27 -12.03 26.93
CA ASP A 72 -12.12 -12.92 26.82
C ASP A 72 -10.81 -12.09 26.74
N ILE A 73 -10.22 -11.83 27.89
CA ILE A 73 -8.82 -11.39 27.98
C ILE A 73 -7.99 -12.66 27.93
N SER A 74 -7.16 -12.85 26.93
CA SER A 74 -6.31 -14.02 26.84
C SER A 74 -5.38 -14.08 28.06
N LEU A 75 -5.18 -15.28 28.61
CA LEU A 75 -4.27 -15.50 29.74
C LEU A 75 -2.86 -14.97 29.49
N LEU A 76 -2.48 -14.84 28.20
CA LEU A 76 -1.21 -14.25 27.77
C LEU A 76 -1.16 -12.73 28.01
N ASP A 77 -2.26 -12.00 27.77
CA ASP A 77 -2.30 -10.56 27.96
C ASP A 77 -2.26 -10.17 29.44
N ALA A 78 -2.98 -10.92 30.29
CA ALA A 78 -2.95 -10.69 31.74
C ALA A 78 -1.57 -10.97 32.37
N SER A 79 -0.83 -11.96 31.86
CA SER A 79 0.54 -12.27 32.34
C SER A 79 1.56 -11.23 31.83
N PHE A 80 1.38 -10.72 30.62
CA PHE A 80 2.27 -9.71 30.03
C PHE A 80 2.19 -8.37 30.79
N GLU A 81 0.99 -7.89 31.06
CA GLU A 81 0.80 -6.65 31.84
C GLU A 81 1.46 -6.72 33.21
N SER A 82 1.39 -7.87 33.87
CA SER A 82 2.01 -8.10 35.17
C SER A 82 3.55 -8.09 35.07
N LEU A 83 4.11 -8.69 34.04
CA LEU A 83 5.56 -8.73 33.80
C LEU A 83 6.12 -7.35 33.45
N TYR A 84 5.41 -6.62 32.60
CA TYR A 84 5.80 -5.25 32.24
C TYR A 84 5.72 -4.30 33.45
N ALA A 85 4.65 -4.36 34.24
CA ALA A 85 4.52 -3.56 35.46
C ALA A 85 5.68 -3.84 36.45
N ALA A 86 6.03 -5.11 36.67
CA ALA A 86 7.16 -5.48 37.49
C ALA A 86 8.50 -4.96 36.93
N ALA A 87 8.69 -4.98 35.62
CA ALA A 87 9.89 -4.44 34.99
C ALA A 87 10.00 -2.92 35.16
N VAL A 88 8.91 -2.17 35.04
CA VAL A 88 8.85 -0.74 35.27
C VAL A 88 9.20 -0.40 36.75
N GLU A 89 8.67 -1.17 37.72
CA GLU A 89 9.03 -1.01 39.14
C GLU A 89 10.52 -1.25 39.39
N GLN A 90 11.15 -2.13 38.60
CA GLN A 90 12.59 -2.41 38.66
C GLN A 90 13.44 -1.44 37.83
N GLY A 91 12.83 -0.39 37.28
CA GLY A 91 13.55 0.70 36.61
C GLY A 91 13.62 0.57 35.08
N TYR A 92 12.87 -0.33 34.45
CA TYR A 92 12.73 -0.35 33.01
C TYR A 92 12.03 0.94 32.53
N LYS A 93 12.59 1.61 31.51
CA LYS A 93 12.14 2.93 31.04
C LYS A 93 11.51 2.88 29.64
N GLY A 94 11.49 1.74 28.98
CA GLY A 94 10.88 1.55 27.69
C GLY A 94 9.35 1.39 27.77
N THR A 95 8.69 1.46 26.63
CA THR A 95 7.25 1.17 26.48
C THR A 95 6.96 -0.32 26.64
N ALA A 96 5.69 -0.68 26.80
CA ALA A 96 5.26 -2.08 26.83
C ALA A 96 5.66 -2.86 25.56
N GLU A 97 5.59 -2.22 24.39
CA GLU A 97 6.00 -2.81 23.12
C GLU A 97 7.52 -3.01 23.03
N GLU A 98 8.30 -2.07 23.53
CA GLU A 98 9.76 -2.24 23.63
C GLU A 98 10.13 -3.36 24.60
N TYR A 99 9.38 -3.53 25.69
CA TYR A 99 9.59 -4.63 26.63
C TYR A 99 9.29 -6.00 25.99
N LYS A 100 8.20 -6.10 25.22
CA LYS A 100 7.89 -7.32 24.44
C LYS A 100 9.05 -7.70 23.53
N ARG A 101 9.57 -6.72 22.78
CA ARG A 101 10.63 -6.92 21.79
C ARG A 101 11.99 -7.21 22.46
N ASP A 102 12.41 -6.33 23.38
CA ASP A 102 13.81 -6.27 23.84
C ASP A 102 14.09 -7.24 24.99
N VAL A 103 13.07 -7.53 25.80
CA VAL A 103 13.23 -8.38 27.00
C VAL A 103 12.61 -9.77 26.80
N LEU A 104 11.43 -9.87 26.19
CA LEU A 104 10.76 -11.15 26.01
C LEU A 104 11.13 -11.82 24.68
N GLY A 105 11.86 -11.14 23.78
CA GLY A 105 12.22 -11.68 22.47
C GLY A 105 10.99 -11.99 21.61
N ILE A 106 9.83 -11.41 21.94
CA ILE A 106 8.62 -11.52 21.14
C ILE A 106 8.80 -10.59 19.95
N ASP A 107 9.30 -11.16 18.87
CA ASP A 107 9.54 -10.45 17.62
C ASP A 107 8.19 -10.00 17.04
N ASN A 108 8.13 -8.76 16.53
CA ASN A 108 6.96 -8.17 15.86
C ASN A 108 6.52 -8.94 14.58
N ASN A 109 7.11 -10.10 14.33
CA ASN A 109 6.76 -10.93 13.19
C ASN A 109 5.32 -11.46 13.30
N ASP A 110 4.82 -11.68 14.51
CA ASP A 110 3.43 -12.09 14.73
C ASP A 110 2.45 -10.96 14.39
N ASP A 111 2.82 -9.70 14.64
CA ASP A 111 1.98 -8.55 14.32
C ASP A 111 1.88 -8.34 12.80
N LEU A 112 2.98 -8.50 12.06
CA LEU A 112 2.95 -8.42 10.60
C LEU A 112 2.13 -9.57 9.99
N VAL A 113 2.27 -10.78 10.49
CA VAL A 113 1.47 -11.93 10.06
C VAL A 113 -0.03 -11.68 10.29
N ARG A 114 -0.41 -11.19 11.46
CA ARG A 114 -1.80 -10.83 11.77
C ARG A 114 -2.32 -9.72 10.85
N THR A 115 -1.50 -8.69 10.62
CA THR A 115 -1.84 -7.57 9.74
C THR A 115 -2.04 -8.04 8.30
N ILE A 116 -1.15 -8.88 7.76
CA ILE A 116 -1.31 -9.45 6.42
C ILE A 116 -2.61 -10.25 6.32
N ASN A 117 -2.90 -11.13 7.29
CA ASN A 117 -4.12 -11.93 7.28
C ASN A 117 -5.40 -11.07 7.38
N ALA A 118 -5.40 -10.04 8.21
CA ALA A 118 -6.51 -9.09 8.29
C ALA A 118 -6.69 -8.31 6.98
N SER A 119 -5.59 -7.84 6.38
CA SER A 119 -5.62 -7.10 5.11
C SER A 119 -6.06 -7.97 3.93
N ALA A 120 -5.85 -9.29 3.98
CA ALA A 120 -6.30 -10.22 2.95
C ALA A 120 -7.82 -10.18 2.76
N LEU A 121 -8.58 -9.84 3.81
CA LEU A 121 -10.04 -9.71 3.74
C LEU A 121 -10.52 -8.48 2.94
N SER A 122 -9.62 -7.56 2.61
CA SER A 122 -9.90 -6.42 1.73
C SER A 122 -9.45 -6.65 0.29
N ALA A 123 -8.55 -7.60 0.05
CA ALA A 123 -8.02 -7.89 -1.27
C ALA A 123 -8.99 -8.76 -2.08
N VAL A 124 -9.09 -8.47 -3.37
CA VAL A 124 -9.96 -9.20 -4.29
C VAL A 124 -9.25 -9.49 -5.61
N SER A 125 -9.60 -10.61 -6.25
CA SER A 125 -9.24 -10.86 -7.64
C SER A 125 -10.26 -10.20 -8.56
N VAL A 126 -9.78 -9.46 -9.56
CA VAL A 126 -10.59 -8.82 -10.61
C VAL A 126 -10.43 -9.63 -11.88
N LEU A 127 -11.52 -10.13 -12.42
CA LEU A 127 -11.56 -10.92 -13.66
C LEU A 127 -12.33 -10.12 -14.72
N SER A 128 -11.65 -9.72 -15.77
CA SER A 128 -12.24 -8.95 -16.87
C SER A 128 -12.25 -9.81 -18.15
N TYR A 129 -13.37 -9.82 -18.85
CA TYR A 129 -13.52 -10.57 -20.10
C TYR A 129 -13.73 -9.63 -21.27
N PHE A 130 -13.05 -9.93 -22.37
CA PHE A 130 -13.01 -9.12 -23.58
C PHE A 130 -13.39 -9.95 -24.82
N ASN A 131 -13.99 -9.32 -25.80
CA ASN A 131 -14.30 -9.91 -27.09
C ASN A 131 -13.31 -9.43 -28.15
N TYR A 132 -12.66 -10.34 -28.83
CA TYR A 132 -11.70 -10.06 -29.91
C TYR A 132 -12.26 -10.46 -31.27
N ARG A 133 -11.96 -9.70 -32.30
CA ARG A 133 -12.32 -10.06 -33.67
C ARG A 133 -11.45 -11.21 -34.14
N VAL A 134 -12.10 -12.27 -34.70
CA VAL A 134 -11.37 -13.39 -35.29
C VAL A 134 -10.90 -13.01 -36.69
N GLN A 135 -9.59 -12.98 -36.92
CA GLN A 135 -9.02 -12.66 -38.23
C GLN A 135 -9.42 -13.71 -39.29
N GLY A 136 -9.77 -13.24 -40.47
CA GLY A 136 -10.12 -14.12 -41.62
C GLY A 136 -11.54 -14.61 -41.64
N THR A 137 -12.43 -14.19 -40.75
CA THR A 137 -13.84 -14.52 -40.71
C THR A 137 -14.74 -13.29 -40.91
N SER A 138 -16.03 -13.50 -41.16
CA SER A 138 -17.02 -12.43 -41.21
C SER A 138 -16.98 -11.62 -39.90
N TYR A 139 -17.28 -10.32 -39.97
CA TYR A 139 -17.22 -9.35 -38.81
C TYR A 139 -18.05 -9.76 -37.59
N THR A 140 -18.80 -10.83 -37.64
CA THR A 140 -19.65 -11.35 -36.56
C THR A 140 -18.97 -12.37 -35.65
N ASN A 141 -17.81 -12.91 -36.04
CA ASN A 141 -17.14 -13.92 -35.23
C ASN A 141 -16.15 -13.25 -34.25
N THR A 142 -16.38 -13.46 -32.96
CA THR A 142 -15.51 -13.01 -31.86
C THR A 142 -14.99 -14.22 -31.07
N SER A 143 -13.79 -14.11 -30.56
CA SER A 143 -13.26 -14.99 -29.50
C SER A 143 -13.28 -14.26 -28.18
N LYS A 144 -13.59 -14.94 -27.07
CA LYS A 144 -13.57 -14.38 -25.73
C LYS A 144 -12.22 -14.66 -25.09
N GLY A 145 -11.58 -13.63 -24.58
CA GLY A 145 -10.37 -13.72 -23.76
C GLY A 145 -10.62 -13.15 -22.38
N GLY A 146 -9.83 -13.55 -21.39
CA GLY A 146 -9.93 -13.05 -20.03
C GLY A 146 -8.59 -12.52 -19.52
N SER A 147 -8.65 -11.51 -18.68
CA SER A 147 -7.53 -10.97 -17.92
C SER A 147 -7.83 -11.10 -16.43
N ALA A 148 -6.81 -11.35 -15.63
CA ALA A 148 -6.92 -11.36 -14.18
C ALA A 148 -5.96 -10.35 -13.58
N ALA A 149 -6.48 -9.55 -12.67
CA ALA A 149 -5.77 -8.53 -11.91
C ALA A 149 -6.15 -8.62 -10.44
N THR A 150 -5.68 -7.70 -9.67
CA THR A 150 -6.05 -7.53 -8.26
C THR A 150 -6.81 -6.23 -8.08
N GLY A 151 -7.62 -6.16 -7.04
CA GLY A 151 -8.25 -4.96 -6.54
C GLY A 151 -8.35 -5.02 -5.03
N PHE A 152 -8.95 -4.02 -4.45
CA PHE A 152 -9.26 -4.01 -3.02
C PHE A 152 -10.57 -3.28 -2.73
N ILE A 153 -11.24 -3.69 -1.67
CA ILE A 153 -12.48 -3.07 -1.23
C ILE A 153 -12.14 -1.70 -0.63
N TYR A 154 -12.57 -0.65 -1.32
CA TYR A 154 -12.30 0.74 -0.98
C TYR A 154 -13.35 1.33 -0.04
N LYS A 155 -14.63 1.18 -0.39
CA LYS A 155 -15.77 1.57 0.44
C LYS A 155 -16.71 0.37 0.57
N LEU A 156 -17.36 0.25 1.72
CA LEU A 156 -18.17 -0.92 2.06
C LEU A 156 -19.42 -0.48 2.85
N ASP A 157 -20.59 -0.83 2.33
CA ASP A 157 -21.86 -0.84 3.07
C ASP A 157 -22.28 -2.31 3.25
N LYS A 158 -21.87 -2.89 4.37
CA LYS A 158 -22.08 -4.33 4.62
C LYS A 158 -23.56 -4.66 4.82
N GLU A 159 -24.37 -3.72 5.34
CA GLU A 159 -25.80 -3.95 5.54
C GLU A 159 -26.54 -4.06 4.22
N LYS A 160 -26.20 -3.23 3.25
CA LYS A 160 -26.76 -3.30 1.90
C LYS A 160 -26.12 -4.37 1.03
N GLY A 161 -24.90 -4.80 1.35
CA GLY A 161 -24.09 -5.67 0.49
C GLY A 161 -23.46 -4.91 -0.67
N ASP A 162 -23.25 -3.60 -0.50
CA ASP A 162 -22.68 -2.73 -1.51
C ASP A 162 -21.18 -2.50 -1.23
N ALA A 163 -20.37 -2.47 -2.28
CA ALA A 163 -18.97 -2.14 -2.16
C ALA A 163 -18.44 -1.42 -3.39
N TYR A 164 -17.47 -0.52 -3.19
CA TYR A 164 -16.63 0.00 -4.26
C TYR A 164 -15.27 -0.69 -4.20
N VAL A 165 -14.82 -1.16 -5.35
CA VAL A 165 -13.51 -1.81 -5.53
C VAL A 165 -12.64 -0.90 -6.37
N VAL A 166 -11.42 -0.64 -5.92
CA VAL A 166 -10.39 0.06 -6.70
C VAL A 166 -9.45 -0.95 -7.33
N THR A 167 -9.11 -0.72 -8.60
CA THR A 167 -8.13 -1.50 -9.37
C THR A 167 -7.43 -0.58 -10.38
N ASN A 168 -6.53 -1.10 -11.22
CA ASN A 168 -5.97 -0.32 -12.32
C ASN A 168 -6.96 -0.21 -13.50
N TYR A 169 -6.84 0.87 -14.28
CA TYR A 169 -7.62 1.06 -15.50
C TYR A 169 -7.29 0.00 -16.55
N HIS A 170 -6.00 -0.33 -16.72
CA HIS A 170 -5.58 -1.39 -17.66
C HIS A 170 -6.05 -2.80 -17.25
N ALA A 171 -6.56 -2.99 -16.04
CA ALA A 171 -7.17 -4.26 -15.61
C ALA A 171 -8.54 -4.49 -16.25
N VAL A 172 -9.23 -3.43 -16.62
CA VAL A 172 -10.59 -3.44 -17.19
C VAL A 172 -10.66 -2.88 -18.63
N TYR A 173 -9.52 -2.49 -19.20
CA TYR A 173 -9.42 -1.94 -20.54
C TYR A 173 -8.39 -2.71 -21.37
N ASP A 174 -8.75 -2.98 -22.63
CA ASP A 174 -7.87 -3.58 -23.63
C ASP A 174 -8.14 -2.94 -25.00
N SER A 175 -7.15 -2.23 -25.54
CA SER A 175 -7.25 -1.49 -26.80
C SER A 175 -7.48 -2.38 -28.03
N GLU A 176 -7.10 -3.67 -27.97
CA GLU A 176 -7.26 -4.64 -29.04
C GLU A 176 -8.65 -5.31 -29.04
N SER A 177 -9.36 -5.21 -27.92
CA SER A 177 -10.72 -5.74 -27.82
C SER A 177 -11.72 -4.88 -28.57
N LYS A 178 -12.88 -5.47 -28.89
CA LYS A 178 -13.91 -4.81 -29.70
C LYS A 178 -14.55 -3.63 -28.96
N GLU A 179 -14.88 -3.83 -27.68
CA GLU A 179 -15.54 -2.84 -26.82
C GLU A 179 -14.55 -1.98 -26.04
N LYS A 180 -13.26 -2.34 -26.05
CA LYS A 180 -12.14 -1.75 -25.29
C LYS A 180 -12.31 -1.86 -23.77
N LEU A 181 -13.38 -1.34 -23.18
CA LEU A 181 -13.75 -1.58 -21.78
C LEU A 181 -14.46 -2.91 -21.65
N SER A 182 -14.08 -3.69 -20.66
CA SER A 182 -14.73 -4.95 -20.33
C SER A 182 -16.20 -4.73 -19.96
N GLN A 183 -17.07 -5.52 -20.59
CA GLN A 183 -18.51 -5.53 -20.29
C GLN A 183 -18.88 -6.62 -19.27
N GLU A 184 -17.95 -7.51 -18.97
CA GLU A 184 -18.12 -8.61 -18.03
C GLU A 184 -16.97 -8.60 -17.03
N ILE A 185 -17.23 -8.10 -15.83
CA ILE A 185 -16.24 -7.99 -14.76
C ILE A 185 -16.75 -8.75 -13.55
N TYR A 186 -15.91 -9.61 -13.01
CA TYR A 186 -16.22 -10.41 -11.84
C TYR A 186 -15.17 -10.21 -10.76
N ILE A 187 -15.64 -10.28 -9.51
CA ILE A 187 -14.81 -10.21 -8.33
C ILE A 187 -14.81 -11.56 -7.63
N ARG A 188 -13.63 -12.01 -7.19
CA ARG A 188 -13.50 -13.14 -6.26
C ARG A 188 -12.85 -12.66 -4.97
N LEU A 189 -13.50 -12.99 -3.86
CA LEU A 189 -12.99 -12.65 -2.53
C LEU A 189 -11.84 -13.60 -2.14
N TYR A 190 -11.01 -13.16 -1.19
CA TYR A 190 -9.94 -13.99 -0.62
C TYR A 190 -10.50 -15.32 -0.10
N GLY A 191 -9.84 -16.41 -0.44
CA GLY A 191 -10.23 -17.77 -0.07
C GLY A 191 -11.30 -18.40 -0.96
N LEU A 192 -11.89 -17.66 -1.91
CA LEU A 192 -12.89 -18.17 -2.86
C LEU A 192 -12.36 -18.32 -4.29
N GLU A 193 -11.07 -18.09 -4.51
CA GLU A 193 -10.45 -18.02 -5.85
C GLU A 193 -10.53 -19.35 -6.63
N GLN A 194 -10.56 -20.46 -5.92
CA GLN A 194 -10.63 -21.80 -6.51
C GLN A 194 -12.06 -22.37 -6.56
N THR A 195 -13.05 -21.54 -6.25
CA THR A 195 -14.47 -21.92 -6.32
C THR A 195 -15.14 -21.31 -7.55
N ASP A 196 -16.35 -21.74 -7.87
CA ASP A 196 -17.18 -21.13 -8.91
C ASP A 196 -17.88 -19.84 -8.43
N LEU A 197 -17.67 -19.45 -7.16
CA LEU A 197 -18.27 -18.25 -6.58
C LEU A 197 -17.56 -17.01 -7.10
N GLN A 198 -18.33 -16.19 -7.79
CA GLN A 198 -17.89 -14.89 -8.29
C GLN A 198 -19.03 -13.87 -8.13
N ILE A 199 -18.65 -12.62 -8.01
CA ILE A 199 -19.56 -11.50 -7.80
C ILE A 199 -19.52 -10.64 -9.05
N ASP A 200 -20.68 -10.33 -9.63
CA ASP A 200 -20.77 -9.36 -10.71
C ASP A 200 -20.37 -7.98 -10.22
N ALA A 201 -19.58 -7.26 -11.00
CA ALA A 201 -19.15 -5.91 -10.70
C ALA A 201 -19.35 -4.99 -11.90
N GLU A 202 -19.89 -3.81 -11.64
CA GLU A 202 -20.12 -2.78 -12.65
C GLU A 202 -18.93 -1.82 -12.69
N TYR A 203 -18.43 -1.51 -13.91
CA TYR A 203 -17.49 -0.42 -14.09
C TYR A 203 -18.22 0.92 -14.00
N ILE A 204 -17.89 1.74 -13.00
CA ILE A 204 -18.52 3.06 -12.82
C ILE A 204 -17.68 4.20 -13.34
N GLY A 205 -16.38 4.00 -13.50
CA GLY A 205 -15.50 5.01 -14.07
C GLY A 205 -14.02 4.70 -13.84
N GLY A 206 -13.18 5.50 -14.51
CA GLY A 206 -11.73 5.36 -14.41
C GLY A 206 -10.99 6.47 -15.14
N THR A 207 -9.69 6.41 -15.07
CA THR A 207 -8.78 7.34 -15.72
C THR A 207 -7.56 6.61 -16.26
N ALA A 208 -7.36 6.69 -17.56
CA ALA A 208 -6.17 6.14 -18.22
C ALA A 208 -4.91 6.93 -17.88
N THR A 209 -5.05 8.21 -17.50
CA THR A 209 -3.94 9.10 -17.13
C THR A 209 -3.31 8.69 -15.79
N TYR A 210 -4.12 8.29 -14.82
CA TYR A 210 -3.66 7.86 -13.49
C TYR A 210 -3.70 6.34 -13.32
N ASP A 211 -4.14 5.61 -14.35
CA ASP A 211 -4.29 4.15 -14.33
C ASP A 211 -5.10 3.62 -13.13
N ILE A 212 -6.22 4.29 -12.82
CA ILE A 212 -7.15 3.91 -11.75
C ILE A 212 -8.53 3.66 -12.33
N ALA A 213 -9.18 2.59 -11.88
CA ALA A 213 -10.58 2.28 -12.16
C ALA A 213 -11.33 1.95 -10.88
N VAL A 214 -12.62 2.26 -10.88
CA VAL A 214 -13.54 1.96 -9.78
C VAL A 214 -14.66 1.07 -10.29
N LEU A 215 -14.88 -0.03 -9.56
CA LEU A 215 -15.95 -0.98 -9.80
C LEU A 215 -16.94 -0.92 -8.65
N LYS A 216 -18.20 -1.21 -8.93
CA LYS A 216 -19.28 -1.26 -7.94
C LYS A 216 -19.88 -2.65 -7.85
N ILE A 217 -20.04 -3.13 -6.63
CA ILE A 217 -20.84 -4.31 -6.27
C ILE A 217 -22.11 -3.80 -5.59
N THR A 218 -23.25 -4.39 -5.92
CA THR A 218 -24.55 -3.98 -5.36
C THR A 218 -25.31 -5.20 -4.87
N ASP A 219 -25.94 -5.09 -3.70
CA ASP A 219 -26.87 -6.08 -3.10
C ASP A 219 -26.33 -7.52 -3.06
N CYS A 220 -25.06 -7.69 -2.69
CA CYS A 220 -24.37 -8.98 -2.72
C CYS A 220 -24.40 -9.71 -1.38
N ASP A 221 -24.93 -10.90 -1.34
CA ASP A 221 -25.00 -11.72 -0.12
C ASP A 221 -23.62 -12.16 0.38
N LEU A 222 -22.63 -12.35 -0.50
CA LEU A 222 -21.26 -12.66 -0.09
C LEU A 222 -20.60 -11.47 0.61
N ILE A 223 -20.99 -10.24 0.29
CA ILE A 223 -20.55 -9.04 1.00
C ILE A 223 -21.26 -8.91 2.35
N LYS A 224 -22.59 -9.10 2.38
CA LYS A 224 -23.39 -9.01 3.61
C LYS A 224 -22.92 -9.99 4.68
N ASN A 225 -22.70 -11.23 4.29
CA ASN A 225 -22.47 -12.34 5.22
C ASN A 225 -20.98 -12.74 5.32
N GLY A 226 -20.11 -12.25 4.42
CA GLY A 226 -18.69 -12.59 4.39
C GLY A 226 -17.85 -11.77 5.39
N ASN A 227 -16.63 -12.22 5.62
CA ASN A 227 -15.64 -11.52 6.43
C ASN A 227 -14.82 -10.53 5.57
N VAL A 228 -15.52 -9.61 4.88
CA VAL A 228 -14.89 -8.59 4.05
C VAL A 228 -14.72 -7.29 4.82
N VAL A 229 -13.66 -6.55 4.53
CA VAL A 229 -13.36 -5.26 5.14
C VAL A 229 -12.94 -4.25 4.08
N ALA A 230 -13.25 -2.98 4.30
CA ALA A 230 -12.70 -1.90 3.48
C ALA A 230 -11.30 -1.52 3.99
N VAL A 231 -10.43 -1.12 3.07
CA VAL A 231 -9.09 -0.64 3.42
C VAL A 231 -9.13 0.68 4.18
N GLN A 232 -8.08 0.92 4.96
CA GLN A 232 -7.74 2.23 5.49
C GLN A 232 -6.50 2.75 4.77
N SER A 233 -6.43 4.05 4.52
CA SER A 233 -5.26 4.68 3.89
C SER A 233 -4.41 5.45 4.87
N ARG A 234 -3.17 5.65 4.48
CA ARG A 234 -2.25 6.64 5.05
C ARG A 234 -1.74 7.50 3.90
N SER A 235 -1.57 8.80 4.14
CA SER A 235 -0.99 9.69 3.13
C SER A 235 0.38 9.19 2.68
N SER A 236 0.55 9.09 1.37
CA SER A 236 1.81 8.70 0.74
C SER A 236 2.91 9.75 0.91
N SER A 237 2.57 10.99 1.27
CA SER A 237 3.56 12.04 1.60
C SER A 237 4.30 11.76 2.91
N SER A 238 3.77 10.87 3.77
CA SER A 238 4.40 10.45 5.03
C SER A 238 5.29 9.20 4.90
N VAL A 239 5.43 8.65 3.70
CA VAL A 239 6.21 7.43 3.43
C VAL A 239 7.69 7.68 3.60
N LYS A 240 8.41 6.70 4.16
CA LYS A 240 9.84 6.77 4.42
C LYS A 240 10.59 5.68 3.66
N LEU A 241 11.80 5.97 3.23
CA LEU A 241 12.70 4.96 2.64
C LEU A 241 12.98 3.86 3.66
N GLY A 242 12.94 2.61 3.19
CA GLY A 242 13.21 1.43 4.01
C GLY A 242 12.03 0.99 4.89
N GLU A 243 10.86 1.65 4.83
CA GLU A 243 9.66 1.15 5.51
C GLU A 243 9.30 -0.25 4.99
N THR A 244 9.00 -1.17 5.92
CA THR A 244 8.46 -2.49 5.57
C THR A 244 7.06 -2.33 4.99
N VAL A 245 6.85 -2.93 3.83
CA VAL A 245 5.57 -2.93 3.12
C VAL A 245 5.24 -4.33 2.63
N PHE A 246 3.96 -4.56 2.37
CA PHE A 246 3.51 -5.81 1.74
C PHE A 246 2.38 -5.54 0.75
N THR A 247 2.21 -6.45 -0.18
CA THR A 247 1.06 -6.48 -1.09
C THR A 247 0.39 -7.84 -1.03
N ILE A 248 -0.91 -7.85 -1.34
CA ILE A 248 -1.67 -9.09 -1.53
C ILE A 248 -2.24 -9.02 -2.94
N GLY A 249 -1.86 -9.96 -3.80
CA GLY A 249 -2.22 -9.91 -5.19
C GLY A 249 -2.35 -11.28 -5.85
N ASN A 250 -3.06 -11.33 -6.98
CA ASN A 250 -3.33 -12.53 -7.75
C ASN A 250 -2.28 -12.75 -8.84
N ALA A 251 -1.03 -12.91 -8.41
CA ALA A 251 0.10 -13.11 -9.31
C ALA A 251 -0.15 -14.29 -10.26
N LYS A 252 -0.05 -14.05 -11.57
CA LYS A 252 -0.23 -15.06 -12.63
C LYS A 252 -1.56 -15.84 -12.52
N SER A 253 -2.60 -15.24 -11.97
CA SER A 253 -3.92 -15.87 -11.77
C SER A 253 -3.89 -17.14 -10.91
N MET A 254 -2.93 -17.22 -9.97
CA MET A 254 -2.75 -18.40 -9.11
C MET A 254 -3.44 -18.29 -7.75
N GLY A 255 -4.23 -17.24 -7.54
CA GLY A 255 -4.87 -16.89 -6.27
C GLY A 255 -4.16 -15.74 -5.57
N LEU A 256 -4.85 -15.16 -4.58
CA LEU A 256 -4.33 -14.05 -3.80
C LEU A 256 -3.22 -14.54 -2.85
N ALA A 257 -2.05 -13.94 -2.97
CA ALA A 257 -0.86 -14.28 -2.18
C ALA A 257 -0.15 -13.01 -1.70
N ALA A 258 0.43 -13.07 -0.51
CA ALA A 258 1.16 -11.96 0.07
C ALA A 258 2.63 -11.97 -0.37
N SER A 259 3.19 -10.79 -0.62
CA SER A 259 4.61 -10.54 -0.83
C SER A 259 5.05 -9.38 0.06
N VAL A 260 6.21 -9.49 0.70
CA VAL A 260 6.77 -8.47 1.60
C VAL A 260 8.03 -7.88 1.00
N GLY A 261 8.26 -6.60 1.22
CA GLY A 261 9.43 -5.86 0.78
C GLY A 261 9.56 -4.54 1.53
N THR A 262 10.24 -3.58 0.90
CA THR A 262 10.47 -2.25 1.47
C THR A 262 10.17 -1.15 0.45
N VAL A 263 9.96 0.08 0.94
CA VAL A 263 9.93 1.27 0.08
C VAL A 263 11.36 1.60 -0.35
N SER A 264 11.63 1.53 -1.65
CA SER A 264 12.93 1.85 -2.24
C SER A 264 13.04 3.33 -2.66
N MET A 265 11.91 4.01 -2.93
CA MET A 265 11.84 5.43 -3.27
C MET A 265 10.42 5.97 -2.98
N ASP A 266 10.36 7.11 -2.32
CA ASP A 266 9.12 7.76 -1.90
C ASP A 266 8.34 8.41 -3.05
N SER A 267 9.05 8.94 -4.05
CA SER A 267 8.45 9.60 -5.20
C SER A 267 9.42 9.76 -6.36
N MET A 268 8.95 9.45 -7.56
CA MET A 268 9.62 9.76 -8.83
C MET A 268 8.58 10.00 -9.92
N GLU A 269 8.99 10.73 -10.95
CA GLU A 269 8.24 10.86 -12.19
C GLU A 269 8.72 9.81 -13.20
N LEU A 270 7.79 9.14 -13.85
CA LEU A 270 8.04 8.08 -14.80
C LEU A 270 7.18 8.30 -16.05
N GLU A 271 7.81 8.40 -17.22
CA GLU A 271 7.09 8.41 -18.49
C GLU A 271 6.68 6.99 -18.85
N VAL A 272 5.39 6.77 -19.00
CA VAL A 272 4.80 5.47 -19.33
C VAL A 272 3.78 5.61 -20.45
N ASP A 273 3.49 4.50 -21.15
CA ASP A 273 2.34 4.46 -22.05
C ASP A 273 1.04 4.58 -21.24
N ARG A 274 0.13 5.43 -21.71
CA ARG A 274 -1.19 5.57 -21.07
C ARG A 274 -1.89 4.21 -21.02
N ALA A 275 -2.72 4.03 -20.01
CA ALA A 275 -3.43 2.77 -19.81
C ALA A 275 -4.43 2.42 -20.94
N ASP A 276 -4.82 3.42 -21.75
CA ASP A 276 -5.66 3.28 -22.95
C ASP A 276 -4.88 3.24 -24.27
N ASP A 277 -3.56 3.13 -24.22
CA ASP A 277 -2.62 3.13 -25.35
C ASP A 277 -2.67 4.39 -26.23
N ASN A 278 -3.28 5.49 -25.74
CA ASN A 278 -3.35 6.78 -26.44
C ASN A 278 -2.19 7.71 -26.09
N GLY A 279 -0.97 7.28 -26.44
CA GLY A 279 0.25 8.05 -26.21
C GLY A 279 0.87 7.84 -24.85
N LYS A 280 1.68 8.79 -24.38
CA LYS A 280 2.43 8.70 -23.14
C LYS A 280 1.94 9.68 -22.10
N VAL A 281 2.18 9.36 -20.85
CA VAL A 281 1.89 10.22 -19.71
C VAL A 281 3.06 10.14 -18.71
N VAL A 282 3.32 11.25 -18.03
CA VAL A 282 4.22 11.27 -16.88
C VAL A 282 3.41 10.97 -15.64
N MET A 283 3.67 9.82 -15.02
CA MET A 283 3.05 9.41 -13.76
C MET A 283 4.01 9.63 -12.60
N ARG A 284 3.49 10.14 -11.49
CA ARG A 284 4.20 10.09 -10.22
C ARG A 284 3.97 8.72 -9.59
N VAL A 285 5.07 8.06 -9.24
CA VAL A 285 5.05 6.73 -8.62
C VAL A 285 6.01 6.67 -7.44
N MET A 286 5.75 5.74 -6.52
CA MET A 286 6.71 5.24 -5.54
C MET A 286 7.37 3.98 -6.09
N ARG A 287 8.53 3.59 -5.51
CA ARG A 287 9.18 2.32 -5.83
C ARG A 287 9.28 1.44 -4.61
N THR A 288 9.14 0.14 -4.85
CA THR A 288 9.31 -0.92 -3.85
C THR A 288 10.13 -2.07 -4.43
N ASP A 289 10.83 -2.79 -3.58
CA ASP A 289 11.49 -4.06 -3.90
C ASP A 289 10.60 -5.29 -3.62
N THR A 290 9.34 -5.05 -3.21
CA THR A 290 8.35 -6.10 -3.07
C THR A 290 8.23 -6.90 -4.38
N PRO A 291 8.30 -8.25 -4.34
CA PRO A 291 8.15 -9.07 -5.55
C PRO A 291 6.79 -8.85 -6.22
N LEU A 292 6.78 -8.18 -7.36
CA LEU A 292 5.58 -7.90 -8.15
C LEU A 292 5.62 -8.67 -9.47
N ASN A 293 4.48 -9.21 -9.87
CA ASN A 293 4.28 -9.94 -11.12
C ASN A 293 2.97 -9.51 -11.77
N HIS A 294 2.81 -9.83 -13.06
CA HIS A 294 1.50 -9.71 -13.73
C HIS A 294 0.40 -10.36 -12.89
N GLY A 295 -0.71 -9.65 -12.71
CA GLY A 295 -1.82 -10.02 -11.87
C GLY A 295 -1.81 -9.34 -10.49
N ASN A 296 -0.68 -8.79 -10.03
CA ASN A 296 -0.64 -7.95 -8.82
C ASN A 296 -1.13 -6.52 -9.08
N SER A 297 -1.20 -6.10 -10.37
CA SER A 297 -1.73 -4.79 -10.76
C SER A 297 -3.11 -4.54 -10.16
N GLY A 298 -3.33 -3.34 -9.65
CA GLY A 298 -4.56 -2.91 -8.99
C GLY A 298 -4.65 -3.31 -7.51
N GLY A 299 -3.74 -4.16 -7.02
CA GLY A 299 -3.63 -4.51 -5.61
C GLY A 299 -3.09 -3.36 -4.77
N ALA A 300 -3.40 -3.37 -3.48
CA ALA A 300 -2.89 -2.38 -2.54
C ALA A 300 -1.46 -2.71 -2.10
N LEU A 301 -0.62 -1.68 -1.97
CA LEU A 301 0.60 -1.74 -1.18
C LEU A 301 0.26 -1.26 0.23
N PHE A 302 0.46 -2.10 1.22
CA PHE A 302 0.17 -1.83 2.63
C PHE A 302 1.45 -1.52 3.40
N ASP A 303 1.36 -0.65 4.41
CA ASP A 303 2.38 -0.54 5.45
C ASP A 303 2.26 -1.69 6.47
N LYS A 304 3.21 -1.79 7.38
CA LYS A 304 3.22 -2.81 8.44
C LYS A 304 1.99 -2.80 9.36
N ASN A 305 1.20 -1.72 9.36
CA ASN A 305 -0.02 -1.57 10.15
C ASN A 305 -1.30 -1.84 9.32
N GLY A 306 -1.16 -2.30 8.07
CA GLY A 306 -2.28 -2.61 7.18
C GLY A 306 -2.95 -1.38 6.55
N LYS A 307 -2.29 -0.21 6.58
CA LYS A 307 -2.78 0.98 5.88
C LYS A 307 -2.22 1.03 4.47
N VAL A 308 -3.07 1.37 3.51
CA VAL A 308 -2.68 1.45 2.11
C VAL A 308 -1.85 2.69 1.84
N LEU A 309 -0.70 2.49 1.20
CA LEU A 309 0.22 3.53 0.73
C LEU A 309 0.04 3.83 -0.76
N GLY A 310 -0.57 2.93 -1.51
CA GLY A 310 -0.83 3.13 -2.93
C GLY A 310 -1.32 1.89 -3.65
N VAL A 311 -1.46 2.00 -4.97
CA VAL A 311 -1.94 0.96 -5.88
C VAL A 311 -0.79 0.43 -6.73
N VAL A 312 -0.58 -0.88 -6.69
CA VAL A 312 0.49 -1.57 -7.42
C VAL A 312 0.27 -1.49 -8.93
N VAL A 313 1.31 -1.16 -9.68
CA VAL A 313 1.36 -1.23 -11.14
C VAL A 313 2.42 -2.26 -11.54
N ALA A 314 1.98 -3.46 -11.89
CA ALA A 314 2.85 -4.55 -12.32
C ALA A 314 2.91 -4.68 -13.87
N LYS A 315 2.59 -3.60 -14.60
CA LYS A 315 2.78 -3.51 -16.05
C LYS A 315 4.30 -3.48 -16.31
N ASN A 316 4.78 -4.21 -17.34
CA ASN A 316 6.19 -4.20 -17.74
C ASN A 316 6.62 -2.80 -18.16
N ILE A 317 7.11 -2.01 -17.22
CA ILE A 317 7.68 -0.70 -17.51
C ILE A 317 9.13 -0.87 -17.98
N ASP A 318 9.79 -1.93 -17.50
CA ASP A 318 11.13 -2.30 -17.95
C ASP A 318 11.33 -3.82 -17.71
N ALA A 319 11.08 -4.63 -18.73
CA ALA A 319 11.12 -6.10 -18.64
C ALA A 319 12.50 -6.69 -18.30
N GLN A 320 13.52 -5.85 -18.18
CA GLN A 320 14.91 -6.27 -17.97
C GLN A 320 15.43 -6.00 -16.55
N VAL A 321 14.65 -5.33 -15.69
CA VAL A 321 15.10 -4.97 -14.33
C VAL A 321 14.28 -5.71 -13.30
N GLU A 322 14.90 -6.70 -12.67
CA GLU A 322 14.31 -7.42 -11.52
C GLU A 322 14.39 -6.57 -10.23
N GLY A 323 13.44 -6.77 -9.33
CA GLY A 323 13.45 -6.12 -8.00
C GLY A 323 12.99 -4.65 -7.99
N ILE A 324 12.32 -4.19 -9.05
CA ILE A 324 11.70 -2.87 -9.09
C ILE A 324 10.19 -3.01 -9.28
N GLY A 325 9.44 -2.60 -8.28
CA GLY A 325 7.99 -2.45 -8.33
C GLY A 325 7.58 -0.99 -8.33
N TYR A 326 6.54 -0.65 -9.09
CA TYR A 326 5.98 0.70 -9.13
C TYR A 326 4.60 0.73 -8.48
N VAL A 327 4.32 1.84 -7.80
CA VAL A 327 3.11 2.01 -7.01
C VAL A 327 2.58 3.43 -7.20
N ILE A 328 1.32 3.56 -7.60
CA ILE A 328 0.61 4.84 -7.65
C ILE A 328 0.36 5.27 -6.21
N PRO A 329 0.85 6.43 -5.75
CA PRO A 329 0.68 6.87 -4.38
C PRO A 329 -0.78 6.97 -3.93
N SER A 330 -1.06 6.67 -2.66
CA SER A 330 -2.41 6.70 -2.09
C SER A 330 -3.10 8.06 -2.24
N ASP A 331 -2.34 9.16 -2.10
CA ASP A 331 -2.89 10.51 -2.25
C ASP A 331 -3.43 10.78 -3.67
N ILE A 332 -2.86 10.13 -4.70
CA ILE A 332 -3.39 10.15 -6.07
C ILE A 332 -4.55 9.17 -6.19
N ALA A 333 -4.31 7.90 -5.83
CA ALA A 333 -5.24 6.81 -6.11
C ALA A 333 -6.61 7.01 -5.44
N PHE A 334 -6.62 7.42 -4.17
CA PHE A 334 -7.87 7.58 -3.43
C PHE A 334 -8.61 8.87 -3.81
N ARG A 335 -7.89 9.98 -4.06
CA ARG A 335 -8.53 11.19 -4.57
C ARG A 335 -9.10 10.97 -5.98
N ALA A 336 -8.40 10.22 -6.83
CA ALA A 336 -8.92 9.80 -8.13
C ALA A 336 -10.16 8.92 -7.98
N ALA A 337 -10.15 7.92 -7.09
CA ALA A 337 -11.28 7.05 -6.84
C ALA A 337 -12.50 7.82 -6.29
N ASP A 338 -12.29 8.73 -5.34
CA ASP A 338 -13.37 9.58 -4.82
C ASP A 338 -13.95 10.49 -5.90
N ASN A 339 -13.11 11.06 -6.76
CA ASN A 339 -13.56 11.89 -7.87
C ASN A 339 -14.38 11.08 -8.89
N ILE A 340 -13.94 9.88 -9.23
CA ILE A 340 -14.69 8.97 -10.12
C ILE A 340 -16.06 8.64 -9.52
N ILE A 341 -16.11 8.26 -8.24
CA ILE A 341 -17.37 7.94 -7.55
C ILE A 341 -18.31 9.18 -7.55
N TYR A 342 -17.79 10.33 -7.13
CA TYR A 342 -18.55 11.58 -7.11
C TYR A 342 -19.06 11.98 -8.50
N SER A 343 -18.19 11.89 -9.51
CA SER A 343 -18.55 12.25 -10.90
C SER A 343 -19.61 11.32 -11.47
N SER A 344 -19.53 10.02 -11.16
CA SER A 344 -20.54 9.04 -11.57
C SER A 344 -21.89 9.28 -10.88
N GLU A 345 -21.89 9.50 -9.57
CA GLU A 345 -23.13 9.70 -8.80
C GLU A 345 -23.81 11.02 -9.09
N MET A 346 -23.05 12.12 -9.24
CA MET A 346 -23.60 13.46 -9.38
C MET A 346 -23.89 13.84 -10.83
N TYR A 347 -23.09 13.35 -11.77
CA TYR A 347 -23.16 13.81 -13.18
C TYR A 347 -23.39 12.67 -14.17
N GLY A 348 -23.35 11.41 -13.73
CA GLY A 348 -23.48 10.24 -14.61
C GLY A 348 -22.32 10.09 -15.59
N VAL A 349 -21.12 10.62 -15.25
CA VAL A 349 -19.91 10.51 -16.08
C VAL A 349 -18.91 9.57 -15.46
N SER A 350 -18.18 8.82 -16.30
CA SER A 350 -17.27 7.77 -15.90
C SER A 350 -15.78 8.17 -15.89
N ASN A 351 -15.48 9.47 -15.88
CA ASN A 351 -14.14 10.03 -15.87
C ASN A 351 -13.93 11.00 -14.70
N ILE A 352 -12.70 11.41 -14.48
CA ILE A 352 -12.36 12.43 -13.48
C ILE A 352 -12.76 13.82 -13.98
N ARG A 353 -13.47 14.56 -13.13
CA ARG A 353 -13.75 15.99 -13.30
C ARG A 353 -12.85 16.78 -12.35
N LYS A 354 -11.70 17.24 -12.84
CA LYS A 354 -10.68 17.90 -12.04
C LYS A 354 -10.86 19.41 -12.02
N CYS A 355 -11.00 20.00 -10.84
CA CYS A 355 -10.90 21.45 -10.67
C CYS A 355 -9.45 21.90 -10.86
N LEU A 356 -9.26 22.91 -11.69
CA LEU A 356 -7.94 23.50 -11.99
C LEU A 356 -7.78 24.81 -11.25
N LEU A 357 -6.69 24.95 -10.52
CA LEU A 357 -6.31 26.21 -9.88
C LEU A 357 -5.98 27.29 -10.94
N GLY A 358 -5.48 26.85 -12.10
CA GLY A 358 -5.15 27.73 -13.23
C GLY A 358 -3.85 28.48 -13.03
N ILE A 359 -2.87 27.85 -12.41
CA ILE A 359 -1.50 28.34 -12.26
C ILE A 359 -0.51 27.34 -12.85
N THR A 360 0.59 27.83 -13.38
CA THR A 360 1.79 27.04 -13.64
C THR A 360 2.78 27.32 -12.52
N VAL A 361 3.31 26.28 -11.91
CA VAL A 361 4.30 26.39 -10.84
C VAL A 361 5.63 25.80 -11.26
N THR A 362 6.69 26.28 -10.64
CA THR A 362 8.05 25.71 -10.72
C THR A 362 8.58 25.53 -9.31
N TYR A 363 9.69 24.84 -9.17
CA TYR A 363 10.38 24.72 -7.88
C TYR A 363 11.67 25.52 -7.87
N GLU A 364 11.96 26.10 -6.71
CA GLU A 364 13.23 26.77 -6.43
C GLU A 364 13.84 26.22 -5.15
N GLN A 365 15.14 26.38 -5.01
CA GLN A 365 15.91 26.02 -3.81
C GLN A 365 15.63 24.60 -3.26
N PRO A 366 15.71 23.54 -4.10
CA PRO A 366 15.51 22.19 -3.61
C PRO A 366 16.59 21.85 -2.57
N HIS A 367 16.16 21.35 -1.41
CA HIS A 367 17.05 20.97 -0.31
C HIS A 367 16.53 19.74 0.42
N THR A 368 17.39 19.13 1.20
CA THR A 368 17.06 17.96 2.01
C THR A 368 16.81 18.41 3.45
N VAL A 369 15.71 17.93 4.02
CA VAL A 369 15.36 18.11 5.43
C VAL A 369 15.39 16.76 6.13
N ILE A 370 15.92 16.73 7.32
CA ILE A 370 15.90 15.56 8.21
C ILE A 370 14.83 15.84 9.27
N ASP A 371 13.84 14.98 9.36
CA ASP A 371 12.85 15.01 10.42
C ASP A 371 13.55 14.71 11.77
N PRO A 372 13.53 15.63 12.73
CA PRO A 372 14.30 15.48 13.97
C PRO A 372 13.77 14.37 14.90
N GLU A 373 12.49 13.99 14.77
CA GLU A 373 11.86 12.98 15.62
C GLU A 373 12.07 11.57 15.05
N THR A 374 12.01 11.44 13.73
CA THR A 374 12.01 10.13 13.07
C THR A 374 13.29 9.82 12.33
N GLY A 375 14.17 10.81 12.11
CA GLY A 375 15.37 10.70 11.27
C GLY A 375 15.06 10.53 9.78
N ALA A 376 13.79 10.63 9.37
CA ALA A 376 13.42 10.50 7.98
C ALA A 376 13.97 11.66 7.14
N VAL A 377 14.43 11.33 5.94
CA VAL A 377 15.02 12.30 5.00
C VAL A 377 13.97 12.64 3.95
N HIS A 378 13.65 13.92 3.83
CA HIS A 378 12.68 14.43 2.86
C HIS A 378 13.31 15.51 1.97
N ARG A 379 12.92 15.50 0.70
CA ARG A 379 13.19 16.61 -0.20
C ARG A 379 12.10 17.66 -0.01
N LYS A 380 12.52 18.91 0.19
CA LYS A 380 11.67 20.11 0.15
C LYS A 380 12.12 21.06 -0.93
N GLU A 381 11.19 21.85 -1.42
CA GLU A 381 11.41 22.87 -2.45
C GLU A 381 10.43 24.02 -2.22
N ASN A 382 10.80 25.21 -2.65
CA ASN A 382 9.86 26.33 -2.71
C ASN A 382 9.05 26.20 -4.00
N VAL A 383 7.74 26.06 -3.88
CA VAL A 383 6.84 25.97 -5.04
C VAL A 383 6.40 27.36 -5.42
N VAL A 384 6.93 27.87 -6.53
CA VAL A 384 6.77 29.27 -6.98
C VAL A 384 5.82 29.34 -8.16
N VAL A 385 4.88 30.26 -8.11
CA VAL A 385 3.93 30.55 -9.22
C VAL A 385 4.69 31.24 -10.35
N LYS A 386 4.69 30.61 -11.53
CA LYS A 386 5.38 31.08 -12.73
C LYS A 386 4.45 31.78 -13.72
N GLU A 387 3.24 31.24 -13.87
CA GLU A 387 2.23 31.80 -14.80
C GLU A 387 0.85 31.61 -14.19
N ILE A 388 -0.07 32.49 -14.57
CA ILE A 388 -1.49 32.42 -14.23
C ILE A 388 -2.29 32.32 -15.53
N VAL A 389 -3.12 31.31 -15.65
CA VAL A 389 -4.03 31.15 -16.79
C VAL A 389 -5.08 32.25 -16.70
N PRO A 390 -5.26 33.07 -17.73
CA PRO A 390 -6.27 34.12 -17.72
C PRO A 390 -7.69 33.58 -17.49
N LEU A 391 -8.49 34.27 -16.69
CA LEU A 391 -9.87 33.91 -16.35
C LEU A 391 -9.98 32.58 -15.53
N SER A 392 -8.88 32.10 -14.96
CA SER A 392 -8.89 30.95 -14.08
C SER A 392 -9.35 31.30 -12.67
N ALA A 393 -9.53 30.28 -11.81
CA ALA A 393 -9.90 30.43 -10.40
C ALA A 393 -8.88 31.28 -9.60
N ALA A 394 -7.60 31.23 -9.99
CA ALA A 394 -6.51 32.01 -9.37
C ALA A 394 -6.47 33.49 -9.79
N THR A 395 -7.15 33.88 -10.89
CA THR A 395 -7.06 35.24 -11.47
C THR A 395 -7.47 36.29 -10.44
N GLY A 396 -6.59 37.29 -10.23
CA GLY A 396 -6.79 38.39 -9.27
C GLY A 396 -6.65 38.01 -7.79
N LYS A 397 -6.27 36.75 -7.49
CA LYS A 397 -6.07 36.23 -6.15
C LYS A 397 -4.62 35.80 -5.90
N ILE A 398 -4.03 35.09 -6.83
CA ILE A 398 -2.63 34.65 -6.83
C ILE A 398 -1.86 35.53 -7.81
N GLU A 399 -0.58 35.76 -7.57
CA GLU A 399 0.32 36.52 -8.42
C GLU A 399 1.55 35.71 -8.82
N VAL A 400 2.15 36.08 -9.95
CA VAL A 400 3.44 35.50 -10.36
C VAL A 400 4.53 35.85 -9.34
N GLY A 401 5.29 34.88 -8.90
CA GLY A 401 6.30 35.02 -7.85
C GLY A 401 5.81 34.64 -6.45
N ASP A 402 4.51 34.40 -6.24
CA ASP A 402 4.01 33.86 -4.98
C ASP A 402 4.64 32.50 -4.70
N VAL A 403 5.04 32.26 -3.46
CA VAL A 403 5.51 30.94 -2.99
C VAL A 403 4.35 30.26 -2.28
N ILE A 404 3.87 29.15 -2.84
CA ILE A 404 2.79 28.36 -2.21
C ILE A 404 3.34 27.57 -1.05
N VAL A 405 2.74 27.71 0.13
CA VAL A 405 3.14 27.04 1.39
C VAL A 405 2.26 25.84 1.68
N SER A 406 0.93 26.01 1.56
CA SER A 406 -0.02 24.93 1.80
C SER A 406 -1.36 25.18 1.10
N LEU A 407 -2.15 24.09 0.99
CA LEU A 407 -3.54 24.13 0.56
C LEU A 407 -4.38 23.45 1.63
N SER A 408 -5.53 24.07 1.94
CA SER A 408 -6.45 23.54 2.95
C SER A 408 -7.87 23.46 2.41
N LEU A 409 -8.54 22.33 2.69
CA LEU A 409 -9.95 22.09 2.33
C LEU A 409 -10.60 21.25 3.44
N ASN A 410 -11.76 21.66 3.94
CA ASN A 410 -12.55 20.91 4.92
C ASN A 410 -11.78 20.44 6.17
N GLY A 411 -10.78 21.24 6.61
CA GLY A 411 -9.95 20.92 7.79
C GLY A 411 -8.72 20.05 7.49
N GLU A 412 -8.59 19.50 6.28
CA GLU A 412 -7.36 18.88 5.81
C GLU A 412 -6.40 19.94 5.28
N THR A 413 -5.14 19.90 5.69
CA THR A 413 -4.08 20.79 5.17
C THR A 413 -2.94 19.95 4.59
N VAL A 414 -2.57 20.24 3.34
CA VAL A 414 -1.44 19.63 2.65
C VAL A 414 -0.36 20.69 2.43
N MET A 415 0.85 20.43 2.91
CA MET A 415 2.00 21.30 2.69
C MET A 415 2.46 21.19 1.24
N ALA A 416 2.75 22.31 0.61
CA ALA A 416 3.30 22.39 -0.75
C ALA A 416 4.84 22.24 -0.74
N ASP A 417 5.34 21.26 -0.06
CA ASP A 417 6.78 20.95 0.04
C ASP A 417 7.39 20.53 -1.30
N ARG A 418 6.55 20.12 -2.26
CA ARG A 418 6.91 19.73 -3.63
C ARG A 418 5.77 20.08 -4.59
N VAL A 419 6.11 20.34 -5.85
CA VAL A 419 5.12 20.70 -6.90
C VAL A 419 3.96 19.69 -6.96
N HIS A 420 4.26 18.40 -6.86
CA HIS A 420 3.22 17.37 -6.97
C HIS A 420 2.19 17.40 -5.83
N ASN A 421 2.52 17.92 -4.64
CA ASN A 421 1.54 18.02 -3.55
C ASN A 421 0.33 18.86 -3.95
N ILE A 422 0.54 19.94 -4.75
CA ILE A 422 -0.57 20.76 -5.29
C ILE A 422 -1.39 19.94 -6.29
N VAL A 423 -0.71 19.26 -7.22
CA VAL A 423 -1.37 18.50 -8.29
C VAL A 423 -2.24 17.39 -7.73
N ASP A 424 -1.72 16.66 -6.74
CA ASP A 424 -2.43 15.55 -6.08
C ASP A 424 -3.60 16.07 -5.25
N PHE A 425 -3.41 17.17 -4.50
CA PHE A 425 -4.46 17.78 -3.71
C PHE A 425 -5.66 18.17 -4.57
N MET A 426 -5.41 18.77 -5.74
CA MET A 426 -6.45 19.23 -6.65
C MET A 426 -7.32 18.10 -7.27
N LEU A 427 -6.90 16.84 -7.18
CA LEU A 427 -7.74 15.69 -7.56
C LEU A 427 -8.96 15.49 -6.64
N GLY A 428 -8.85 15.92 -5.38
CA GLY A 428 -9.93 15.83 -4.39
C GLY A 428 -10.74 17.12 -4.22
N VAL A 429 -10.62 18.09 -5.14
CA VAL A 429 -11.37 19.35 -5.10
C VAL A 429 -12.52 19.30 -6.08
N PHE A 430 -13.73 19.64 -5.61
CA PHE A 430 -14.96 19.60 -6.38
C PHE A 430 -15.55 20.99 -6.64
N VAL A 431 -16.48 21.05 -7.56
CA VAL A 431 -17.26 22.29 -7.82
C VAL A 431 -18.04 22.67 -6.57
N GLY A 432 -17.92 23.93 -6.16
CA GLY A 432 -18.49 24.47 -4.93
C GLY A 432 -17.53 24.53 -3.75
N ASP A 433 -16.41 23.79 -3.81
CA ASP A 433 -15.40 23.83 -2.76
C ASP A 433 -14.67 25.18 -2.73
N THR A 434 -14.25 25.57 -1.54
CA THR A 434 -13.37 26.73 -1.32
C THR A 434 -12.07 26.25 -0.69
N VAL A 435 -10.99 26.32 -1.45
CA VAL A 435 -9.64 25.99 -0.99
C VAL A 435 -8.97 27.24 -0.45
N THR A 436 -8.46 27.18 0.76
CA THR A 436 -7.57 28.20 1.32
C THR A 436 -6.15 27.88 0.90
N VAL A 437 -5.54 28.76 0.11
CA VAL A 437 -4.14 28.69 -0.29
C VAL A 437 -3.33 29.60 0.63
N THR A 438 -2.42 29.03 1.42
CA THR A 438 -1.42 29.82 2.18
C THR A 438 -0.23 30.04 1.26
N LEU A 439 0.18 31.30 1.11
CA LEU A 439 1.30 31.68 0.24
C LEU A 439 2.14 32.79 0.87
N ILE A 440 3.36 32.94 0.37
CA ILE A 440 4.27 34.06 0.72
C ILE A 440 4.36 34.98 -0.48
N ARG A 441 3.97 36.26 -0.30
CA ARG A 441 4.09 37.35 -1.26
C ARG A 441 4.90 38.49 -0.64
N ASP A 442 5.95 38.96 -1.30
CA ASP A 442 6.85 40.01 -0.81
C ASP A 442 7.39 39.73 0.62
N GLY A 443 7.68 38.46 0.90
CA GLY A 443 8.19 38.00 2.21
C GLY A 443 7.15 37.96 3.33
N LYS A 444 5.86 38.14 3.03
CA LYS A 444 4.75 38.07 4.00
C LYS A 444 3.86 36.88 3.69
N GLU A 445 3.58 36.09 4.71
CA GLU A 445 2.60 35.01 4.62
C GLU A 445 1.17 35.56 4.63
N MET A 446 0.32 34.98 3.78
CA MET A 446 -1.08 35.34 3.67
C MET A 446 -1.93 34.17 3.20
N ASN A 447 -3.22 34.22 3.51
CA ASN A 447 -4.21 33.25 3.06
C ASN A 447 -5.07 33.85 1.95
N VAL A 448 -5.36 33.02 0.95
CA VAL A 448 -6.19 33.35 -0.19
C VAL A 448 -7.24 32.27 -0.41
N ASP A 449 -8.51 32.64 -0.32
CA ASP A 449 -9.61 31.71 -0.54
C ASP A 449 -10.01 31.65 -2.02
N ILE A 450 -10.03 30.45 -2.60
CA ILE A 450 -10.37 30.20 -4.00
C ILE A 450 -11.55 29.25 -4.06
N THR A 451 -12.69 29.73 -4.55
CA THR A 451 -13.90 28.93 -4.76
C THR A 451 -13.94 28.43 -6.20
N PHE A 452 -14.18 27.14 -6.38
CA PHE A 452 -14.21 26.49 -7.69
C PHE A 452 -15.64 26.44 -8.25
N THR A 453 -15.75 26.69 -9.54
CA THR A 453 -17.02 26.69 -10.28
C THR A 453 -16.91 25.76 -11.48
N GLU A 454 -18.00 25.52 -12.20
CA GLU A 454 -17.99 24.71 -13.44
C GLU A 454 -16.97 25.21 -14.48
N SER A 455 -16.69 26.53 -14.52
CA SER A 455 -15.66 27.07 -15.42
C SER A 455 -14.23 26.68 -15.03
N SER A 456 -14.03 26.16 -13.84
CA SER A 456 -12.73 25.71 -13.34
C SER A 456 -12.46 24.23 -13.64
N VAL A 457 -13.42 23.51 -14.22
CA VAL A 457 -13.34 22.06 -14.41
C VAL A 457 -12.66 21.70 -15.73
N SER A 458 -11.84 20.66 -15.70
CA SER A 458 -11.33 19.94 -16.86
C SER A 458 -11.60 18.45 -16.70
N ASP A 459 -12.17 17.84 -17.72
CA ASP A 459 -12.37 16.40 -17.75
C ASP A 459 -11.05 15.69 -18.09
N ILE A 460 -10.70 14.66 -17.30
CA ILE A 460 -9.48 13.85 -17.47
C ILE A 460 -9.90 12.39 -17.65
N ALA A 461 -9.70 11.90 -18.87
CA ALA A 461 -9.96 10.50 -19.24
C ALA A 461 -8.81 9.56 -18.84
#